data_091701b4c4e5a2a28d9f5bb5eda1defe
#
_entry.id   091701b4c4e5a2a28d9f5bb5eda1defe
#
_cell.length_a   1.000
_cell.length_b   1.000
_cell.length_c   1.000
_cell.angle_alpha   90.00
_cell.angle_beta   90.00
_cell.angle_gamma   90.00
#
_symmetry.space_group_name_H-M   'P 1'
#
loop_
_entity.id
_entity.type
_entity.pdbx_description
1 polymer ?
#
loop_
_entity_poly.entity_id
_entity_poly.type
_entity_poly.pdbx_seq_one_letter_code
_entity_poly.pdbx_strand_id
1 'polypeptide(L)'
;MEFTFLGTSAGTPTRSRNVTGLALSPADGRDWYLIDCGEGTQHQLLRTRYSVMQLKGIFITHIHGDHTFGLPGLLTSASMLGRTEPLDIIAPAQVQQLVHTVLANSDSNLSYPLNFIDSETPAFTWYDEHCKVTSVPLSHRVPCRAFVFTERNPERHLLQDKLRAEGIAPGPHWGDLQKGRDVTLADGRQVSSDDYTRAPRPPRRLIVAGDNDTPELLESPCRDCHAMIHEAT
;
A
#
# COMPACT_ATOMS: atom_id res chain seq x y z
N MET A 1 7.20 -6.79 -2.76
CA MET A 1 6.27 -5.71 -3.13
C MET A 1 6.15 -5.67 -4.64
N GLU A 2 4.95 -5.53 -5.16
CA GLU A 2 4.62 -5.37 -6.58
C GLU A 2 3.78 -4.08 -6.72
N PHE A 3 4.01 -3.30 -7.76
CA PHE A 3 3.22 -2.10 -8.02
C PHE A 3 2.69 -2.09 -9.45
N THR A 4 1.52 -1.48 -9.62
CA THR A 4 0.83 -1.36 -10.92
C THR A 4 0.39 0.08 -11.11
N PHE A 5 0.82 0.70 -12.19
CA PHE A 5 0.34 2.04 -12.54
C PHE A 5 -1.11 1.97 -13.03
N LEU A 6 -1.98 2.74 -12.41
CA LEU A 6 -3.37 2.94 -12.82
C LEU A 6 -3.51 4.22 -13.65
N GLY A 7 -2.60 5.17 -13.48
CA GLY A 7 -2.51 6.39 -14.23
C GLY A 7 -1.18 7.09 -14.03
N THR A 8 -0.69 7.72 -15.09
CA THR A 8 0.63 8.35 -15.15
C THR A 8 0.61 9.67 -15.92
N SER A 9 -0.55 10.27 -16.10
CA SER A 9 -0.68 11.57 -16.75
C SER A 9 -0.70 12.68 -15.70
N ALA A 10 0.06 13.74 -15.91
CA ALA A 10 0.11 14.91 -15.03
C ALA A 10 -1.06 15.85 -15.31
N GLY A 11 -1.78 16.26 -14.26
CA GLY A 11 -2.85 17.26 -14.27
C GLY A 11 -4.11 16.86 -15.03
N THR A 12 -3.99 16.30 -16.23
CA THR A 12 -5.14 15.95 -17.09
C THR A 12 -4.97 14.59 -17.73
N PRO A 13 -6.06 13.80 -17.92
CA PRO A 13 -5.97 12.53 -18.61
C PRO A 13 -5.67 12.73 -20.12
N THR A 14 -5.08 11.73 -20.73
CA THR A 14 -4.91 11.62 -22.16
C THR A 14 -5.75 10.49 -22.74
N ARG A 15 -5.73 10.31 -24.06
CA ARG A 15 -6.42 9.17 -24.70
C ARG A 15 -5.87 7.79 -24.25
N SER A 16 -4.61 7.73 -23.83
CA SER A 16 -3.91 6.48 -23.50
C SER A 16 -3.48 6.38 -22.03
N ARG A 17 -3.50 7.49 -21.28
CA ARG A 17 -3.06 7.52 -19.88
C ARG A 17 -4.08 8.26 -19.01
N ASN A 18 -4.42 7.62 -17.90
CA ASN A 18 -5.23 8.23 -16.86
C ASN A 18 -4.37 9.13 -15.95
N VAL A 19 -4.99 10.03 -15.21
CA VAL A 19 -4.34 10.82 -14.15
C VAL A 19 -3.87 9.94 -13.01
N THR A 20 -3.17 10.51 -12.05
CA THR A 20 -2.36 9.79 -11.06
C THR A 20 -3.13 8.74 -10.26
N GLY A 21 -2.58 7.56 -10.22
CA GLY A 21 -3.03 6.45 -9.40
C GLY A 21 -2.07 5.26 -9.48
N LEU A 22 -1.74 4.68 -8.33
CA LEU A 22 -0.84 3.54 -8.21
C LEU A 22 -1.41 2.51 -7.25
N ALA A 23 -1.47 1.25 -7.66
CA ALA A 23 -1.73 0.14 -6.77
C ALA A 23 -0.42 -0.50 -6.32
N LEU A 24 -0.26 -0.71 -5.01
CA LEU A 24 0.88 -1.38 -4.39
C LEU A 24 0.41 -2.60 -3.61
N SER A 25 0.98 -3.76 -3.89
CA SER A 25 0.68 -5.01 -3.18
C SER A 25 1.93 -5.56 -2.48
N PRO A 26 1.81 -6.09 -1.26
CA PRO A 26 2.83 -6.96 -0.67
C PRO A 26 3.09 -8.17 -1.59
N ALA A 27 4.28 -8.78 -1.51
CA ALA A 27 4.74 -9.77 -2.49
C ALA A 27 3.89 -11.04 -2.58
N ASP A 28 3.11 -11.36 -1.56
CA ASP A 28 2.45 -12.67 -1.34
C ASP A 28 0.98 -12.54 -0.92
N GLY A 29 0.41 -11.34 -0.95
CA GLY A 29 -0.92 -11.04 -0.45
C GLY A 29 -1.97 -10.77 -1.53
N ARG A 30 -3.24 -10.93 -1.12
CA ARG A 30 -4.39 -10.38 -1.84
C ARG A 30 -4.59 -8.89 -1.50
N ASP A 31 -4.04 -8.47 -0.37
CA ASP A 31 -4.14 -7.13 0.16
C ASP A 31 -3.32 -6.15 -0.65
N TRP A 32 -3.81 -4.92 -0.75
CA TRP A 32 -3.16 -3.90 -1.53
C TRP A 32 -3.49 -2.50 -1.01
N TYR A 33 -2.69 -1.54 -1.43
CA TYR A 33 -2.81 -0.13 -1.10
C TYR A 33 -2.98 0.69 -2.37
N LEU A 34 -3.75 1.76 -2.29
CA LEU A 34 -3.90 2.73 -3.36
C LEU A 34 -3.10 4.00 -2.99
N ILE A 35 -2.24 4.45 -3.87
CA ILE A 35 -1.54 5.73 -3.73
C ILE A 35 -2.09 6.64 -4.83
N ASP A 36 -2.69 7.73 -4.40
CA ASP A 36 -3.50 8.67 -5.16
C ASP A 36 -4.69 8.02 -5.89
N CYS A 37 -5.73 8.81 -6.07
CA CYS A 37 -6.98 8.38 -6.68
C CYS A 37 -7.54 9.51 -7.55
N GLY A 38 -6.88 9.77 -8.65
CA GLY A 38 -7.36 10.73 -9.63
C GLY A 38 -8.62 10.23 -10.34
N GLU A 39 -9.27 11.08 -11.10
CA GLU A 39 -10.49 10.74 -11.82
C GLU A 39 -10.28 9.52 -12.72
N GLY A 40 -11.27 8.63 -12.77
CA GLY A 40 -11.20 7.42 -13.59
C GLY A 40 -10.30 6.30 -13.04
N THR A 41 -9.62 6.46 -11.90
CA THR A 41 -8.84 5.40 -11.23
C THR A 41 -9.66 4.12 -11.06
N GLN A 42 -10.91 4.24 -10.66
CA GLN A 42 -11.85 3.12 -10.54
C GLN A 42 -11.99 2.32 -11.85
N HIS A 43 -12.05 2.98 -13.00
CA HIS A 43 -12.14 2.31 -14.29
C HIS A 43 -10.85 1.57 -14.65
N GLN A 44 -9.70 2.08 -14.23
CA GLN A 44 -8.43 1.39 -14.42
C GLN A 44 -8.35 0.14 -13.53
N LEU A 45 -8.84 0.20 -12.29
CA LEU A 45 -8.90 -0.96 -11.38
C LEU A 45 -9.67 -2.13 -11.98
N LEU A 46 -10.75 -1.89 -12.73
CA LEU A 46 -11.53 -2.95 -13.41
C LEU A 46 -10.71 -3.77 -14.41
N ARG A 47 -9.55 -3.28 -14.84
CA ARG A 47 -8.65 -3.95 -15.78
C ARG A 47 -7.50 -4.67 -15.08
N THR A 48 -7.53 -4.73 -13.75
CA THR A 48 -6.51 -5.34 -12.91
C THR A 48 -7.08 -6.51 -12.10
N ARG A 49 -6.21 -7.18 -11.35
CA ARG A 49 -6.61 -8.21 -10.37
C ARG A 49 -7.07 -7.64 -9.02
N TYR A 50 -6.93 -6.33 -8.80
CA TYR A 50 -7.18 -5.71 -7.50
C TYR A 50 -8.67 -5.55 -7.23
N SER A 51 -9.10 -6.05 -6.07
CA SER A 51 -10.48 -5.91 -5.59
C SER A 51 -10.55 -4.84 -4.51
N VAL A 52 -11.55 -3.96 -4.59
CA VAL A 52 -11.80 -2.96 -3.55
C VAL A 52 -12.12 -3.59 -2.19
N MET A 53 -12.51 -4.87 -2.16
CA MET A 53 -12.74 -5.62 -0.91
C MET A 53 -11.43 -5.94 -0.16
N GLN A 54 -10.30 -5.92 -0.85
CA GLN A 54 -8.97 -6.23 -0.32
C GLN A 54 -8.10 -4.98 -0.16
N LEU A 55 -8.65 -3.80 -0.44
CA LEU A 55 -7.99 -2.52 -0.25
C LEU A 55 -7.83 -2.24 1.24
N LYS A 56 -6.58 -2.12 1.73
CA LYS A 56 -6.25 -1.90 3.15
C LYS A 56 -6.08 -0.44 3.51
N GLY A 57 -5.61 0.37 2.59
CA GLY A 57 -5.40 1.80 2.83
C GLY A 57 -5.31 2.59 1.54
N ILE A 58 -5.71 3.84 1.62
CA ILE A 58 -5.55 4.83 0.55
C ILE A 58 -4.61 5.92 1.05
N PHE A 59 -3.57 6.21 0.30
CA PHE A 59 -2.56 7.20 0.61
C PHE A 59 -2.65 8.33 -0.41
N ILE A 60 -3.04 9.52 0.00
CA ILE A 60 -3.15 10.69 -0.87
C ILE A 60 -1.96 11.61 -0.61
N THR A 61 -1.19 11.85 -1.66
CA THR A 61 0.04 12.65 -1.58
C THR A 61 -0.25 14.13 -1.33
N HIS A 62 -1.29 14.66 -1.98
CA HIS A 62 -1.74 16.05 -1.84
C HIS A 62 -3.17 16.26 -2.37
N ILE A 63 -3.72 17.46 -2.20
CA ILE A 63 -5.15 17.74 -2.41
C ILE A 63 -5.55 18.00 -3.89
N HIS A 64 -4.65 18.12 -4.84
CA HIS A 64 -5.02 18.41 -6.22
C HIS A 64 -5.99 17.38 -6.81
N GLY A 65 -6.82 17.81 -7.75
CA GLY A 65 -7.93 17.01 -8.27
C GLY A 65 -7.50 15.75 -9.01
N ASP A 66 -6.41 15.82 -9.76
CA ASP A 66 -5.83 14.70 -10.48
C ASP A 66 -5.24 13.61 -9.56
N HIS A 67 -5.20 13.88 -8.24
CA HIS A 67 -4.83 12.91 -7.19
C HIS A 67 -6.01 12.52 -6.29
N THR A 68 -7.17 13.21 -6.37
CA THR A 68 -8.27 13.04 -5.40
C THR A 68 -9.66 12.85 -5.99
N PHE A 69 -9.94 13.32 -7.21
CA PHE A 69 -11.31 13.38 -7.74
C PHE A 69 -11.95 12.03 -8.02
N GLY A 70 -11.17 10.95 -8.13
CA GLY A 70 -11.71 9.60 -8.22
C GLY A 70 -12.15 9.00 -6.89
N LEU A 71 -11.73 9.60 -5.77
CA LEU A 71 -11.90 9.03 -4.43
C LEU A 71 -13.38 8.84 -4.04
N PRO A 72 -14.27 9.83 -4.13
CA PRO A 72 -15.67 9.64 -3.75
C PRO A 72 -16.38 8.53 -4.54
N GLY A 73 -16.11 8.46 -5.85
CA GLY A 73 -16.69 7.43 -6.72
C GLY A 73 -16.19 6.03 -6.37
N LEU A 74 -14.89 5.87 -6.05
CA LEU A 74 -14.32 4.61 -5.61
C LEU A 74 -14.94 4.14 -4.28
N LEU A 75 -15.09 5.05 -3.31
CA LEU A 75 -15.64 4.74 -1.99
C LEU A 75 -17.09 4.31 -2.06
N THR A 76 -17.93 5.03 -2.83
CA THR A 76 -19.33 4.66 -3.01
C THR A 76 -19.48 3.34 -3.76
N SER A 77 -18.64 3.09 -4.76
CA SER A 77 -18.64 1.80 -5.46
C SER A 77 -18.24 0.63 -4.56
N ALA A 78 -17.26 0.82 -3.69
CA ALA A 78 -16.89 -0.20 -2.71
C ALA A 78 -18.04 -0.53 -1.76
N SER A 79 -18.80 0.49 -1.32
CA SER A 79 -20.02 0.30 -0.53
C SER A 79 -21.09 -0.50 -1.29
N MET A 80 -21.37 -0.13 -2.54
CA MET A 80 -22.35 -0.82 -3.39
C MET A 80 -21.94 -2.28 -3.70
N LEU A 81 -20.66 -2.58 -3.73
CA LEU A 81 -20.12 -3.93 -3.88
C LEU A 81 -20.13 -4.74 -2.58
N GLY A 82 -20.58 -4.16 -1.47
CA GLY A 82 -20.77 -4.85 -0.19
C GLY A 82 -19.59 -4.81 0.75
N ARG A 83 -18.68 -3.84 0.61
CA ARG A 83 -17.60 -3.66 1.61
C ARG A 83 -18.21 -3.28 2.96
N THR A 84 -17.77 -3.95 4.02
CA THR A 84 -18.15 -3.68 5.42
C THR A 84 -16.92 -3.36 6.29
N GLU A 85 -15.74 -3.82 5.85
CA GLU A 85 -14.50 -3.62 6.59
C GLU A 85 -14.07 -2.15 6.56
N PRO A 86 -13.59 -1.61 7.69
CA PRO A 86 -13.06 -0.25 7.76
C PRO A 86 -11.99 0.02 6.71
N LEU A 87 -11.83 1.28 6.30
CA LEU A 87 -10.81 1.71 5.36
C LEU A 87 -10.07 2.92 5.90
N ASP A 88 -8.76 2.80 6.00
CA ASP A 88 -7.89 3.90 6.37
C ASP A 88 -7.62 4.79 5.16
N ILE A 89 -7.77 6.10 5.33
CA ILE A 89 -7.42 7.13 4.35
C ILE A 89 -6.37 8.03 4.97
N ILE A 90 -5.14 7.85 4.51
CA ILE A 90 -3.96 8.60 4.92
C ILE A 90 -3.80 9.76 3.95
N ALA A 91 -4.08 10.97 4.39
CA ALA A 91 -4.20 12.10 3.49
C ALA A 91 -4.04 13.44 4.24
N PRO A 92 -3.82 14.57 3.54
CA PRO A 92 -4.03 15.89 4.11
C PRO A 92 -5.46 16.06 4.64
N ALA A 93 -5.64 16.84 5.71
CA ALA A 93 -6.94 16.99 6.38
C ALA A 93 -8.08 17.47 5.45
N GLN A 94 -7.75 18.24 4.40
CA GLN A 94 -8.71 18.73 3.41
C GLN A 94 -9.39 17.62 2.62
N VAL A 95 -8.74 16.45 2.47
CA VAL A 95 -9.32 15.29 1.76
C VAL A 95 -10.54 14.74 2.52
N GLN A 96 -10.50 14.73 3.86
CA GLN A 96 -11.65 14.37 4.67
C GLN A 96 -12.85 15.27 4.39
N GLN A 97 -12.61 16.59 4.36
CA GLN A 97 -13.67 17.56 4.06
C GLN A 97 -14.24 17.38 2.65
N LEU A 98 -13.37 17.16 1.66
CA LEU A 98 -13.77 16.89 0.27
C LEU A 98 -14.71 15.67 0.21
N VAL A 99 -14.30 14.54 0.78
CA VAL A 99 -15.09 13.30 0.76
C VAL A 99 -16.42 13.49 1.46
N HIS A 100 -16.44 14.04 2.68
CA HIS A 100 -17.67 14.26 3.43
C HIS A 100 -18.64 15.20 2.69
N THR A 101 -18.12 16.27 2.07
CA THR A 101 -18.95 17.22 1.32
C THR A 101 -19.60 16.55 0.10
N VAL A 102 -18.83 15.75 -0.65
CA VAL A 102 -19.36 15.07 -1.83
C VAL A 102 -20.40 14.03 -1.42
N LEU A 103 -20.12 13.19 -0.41
CA LEU A 103 -21.04 12.18 0.08
C LEU A 103 -22.35 12.80 0.58
N ALA A 104 -22.27 13.89 1.38
CA ALA A 104 -23.45 14.58 1.89
C ALA A 104 -24.31 15.20 0.78
N ASN A 105 -23.68 15.87 -0.19
CA ASN A 105 -24.40 16.53 -1.30
C ASN A 105 -24.98 15.55 -2.33
N SER A 106 -24.49 14.32 -2.36
CA SER A 106 -24.98 13.26 -3.26
C SER A 106 -25.90 12.26 -2.53
N ASP A 107 -26.27 12.54 -1.27
CA ASP A 107 -27.06 11.62 -0.43
C ASP A 107 -26.50 10.19 -0.41
N SER A 108 -25.17 10.10 -0.41
CA SER A 108 -24.45 8.82 -0.45
C SER A 108 -24.05 8.37 0.94
N ASN A 109 -24.51 7.18 1.33
CA ASN A 109 -24.18 6.56 2.60
C ASN A 109 -23.26 5.35 2.36
N LEU A 110 -22.18 5.25 3.14
CA LEU A 110 -21.26 4.10 3.05
C LEU A 110 -21.68 3.01 4.04
N SER A 111 -21.53 1.75 3.62
CA SER A 111 -21.77 0.57 4.46
C SER A 111 -20.59 0.24 5.40
N TYR A 112 -19.52 1.02 5.38
CA TYR A 112 -18.32 0.80 6.15
C TYR A 112 -17.72 2.11 6.65
N PRO A 113 -17.00 2.08 7.80
CA PRO A 113 -16.37 3.27 8.35
C PRO A 113 -15.13 3.69 7.56
N LEU A 114 -14.90 5.00 7.46
CA LEU A 114 -13.66 5.60 6.98
C LEU A 114 -12.88 6.15 8.18
N ASN A 115 -11.61 5.78 8.27
CA ASN A 115 -10.67 6.31 9.25
C ASN A 115 -9.73 7.30 8.55
N PHE A 116 -9.94 8.60 8.76
CA PHE A 116 -9.05 9.62 8.22
C PHE A 116 -7.86 9.83 9.16
N ILE A 117 -6.65 9.74 8.59
CA ILE A 117 -5.39 9.88 9.30
C ILE A 117 -4.59 10.97 8.59
N ASP A 118 -4.29 12.04 9.33
CA ASP A 118 -3.55 13.18 8.78
C ASP A 118 -2.09 12.81 8.50
N SER A 119 -1.72 12.82 7.22
CA SER A 119 -0.37 12.51 6.74
C SER A 119 0.65 13.63 7.00
N GLU A 120 0.18 14.82 7.40
CA GLU A 120 1.03 16.00 7.64
C GLU A 120 1.52 16.10 9.09
N THR A 121 1.01 15.26 10.00
CA THR A 121 1.47 15.23 11.39
C THR A 121 2.98 15.00 11.47
N PRO A 122 3.70 15.71 12.36
CA PRO A 122 5.12 15.47 12.60
C PRO A 122 5.40 14.00 12.94
N ALA A 123 6.46 13.44 12.35
CA ALA A 123 6.85 12.04 12.54
C ALA A 123 5.73 11.04 12.20
N PHE A 124 4.89 11.37 11.22
CA PHE A 124 3.83 10.49 10.75
C PHE A 124 4.32 9.05 10.56
N THR A 125 3.57 8.11 11.09
CA THR A 125 3.81 6.67 10.90
C THR A 125 2.46 5.96 10.90
N TRP A 126 2.23 5.17 9.86
CA TRP A 126 1.14 4.21 9.77
C TRP A 126 1.72 2.80 9.59
N TYR A 127 1.05 1.78 10.05
CA TYR A 127 1.47 0.40 9.83
C TYR A 127 0.30 -0.58 9.91
N ASP A 128 0.44 -1.65 9.18
CA ASP A 128 -0.38 -2.85 9.28
C ASP A 128 0.51 -4.10 9.47
N GLU A 129 -0.01 -5.26 9.14
CA GLU A 129 0.74 -6.53 9.21
C GLU A 129 1.85 -6.65 8.15
N HIS A 130 1.72 -5.95 7.01
CA HIS A 130 2.62 -6.05 5.85
C HIS A 130 3.64 -4.93 5.76
N CYS A 131 3.23 -3.71 6.04
CA CYS A 131 4.03 -2.51 5.83
C CYS A 131 4.04 -1.57 7.02
N LYS A 132 5.18 -0.89 7.18
CA LYS A 132 5.29 0.38 7.90
C LYS A 132 5.42 1.48 6.86
N VAL A 133 4.62 2.53 6.99
CA VAL A 133 4.64 3.70 6.09
C VAL A 133 4.98 4.95 6.88
N THR A 134 5.94 5.70 6.38
CA THR A 134 6.28 7.04 6.86
C THR A 134 6.12 8.03 5.72
N SER A 135 6.10 9.33 6.01
CA SER A 135 6.01 10.37 4.99
C SER A 135 7.21 11.30 5.00
N VAL A 136 7.53 11.85 3.82
CA VAL A 136 8.55 12.86 3.60
C VAL A 136 7.87 14.08 3.00
N PRO A 137 8.04 15.29 3.56
CA PRO A 137 7.49 16.50 2.95
C PRO A 137 8.21 16.82 1.64
N LEU A 138 7.43 17.22 0.64
CA LEU A 138 7.91 17.61 -0.68
C LEU A 138 7.66 19.10 -0.93
N SER A 139 8.36 19.66 -1.91
CA SER A 139 8.17 21.04 -2.37
C SER A 139 7.18 21.06 -3.52
N HIS A 140 6.03 21.64 -3.28
CA HIS A 140 5.00 21.84 -4.29
C HIS A 140 4.12 23.03 -3.90
N ARG A 141 3.25 23.49 -4.81
CA ARG A 141 2.35 24.63 -4.59
C ARG A 141 1.39 24.46 -3.40
N VAL A 142 1.04 23.23 -3.08
CA VAL A 142 0.28 22.85 -1.89
C VAL A 142 1.11 21.86 -1.08
N PRO A 143 0.83 21.65 0.23
CA PRO A 143 1.50 20.63 1.01
C PRO A 143 1.42 19.26 0.30
N CYS A 144 2.57 18.68 0.03
CA CYS A 144 2.69 17.42 -0.68
C CYS A 144 3.64 16.46 0.06
N ARG A 145 3.41 15.17 -0.10
CA ARG A 145 4.17 14.12 0.58
C ARG A 145 4.67 13.05 -0.38
N ALA A 146 5.83 12.49 -0.08
CA ALA A 146 6.19 11.16 -0.52
C ALA A 146 5.90 10.16 0.60
N PHE A 147 5.41 8.97 0.25
CA PHE A 147 5.22 7.87 1.19
C PHE A 147 6.33 6.85 1.03
N VAL A 148 6.92 6.45 2.16
CA VAL A 148 7.99 5.44 2.24
C VAL A 148 7.39 4.17 2.81
N PHE A 149 7.12 3.21 1.94
CA PHE A 149 6.64 1.88 2.30
C PHE A 149 7.82 1.00 2.65
N THR A 150 7.87 0.52 3.87
CA THR A 150 8.90 -0.42 4.36
C THR A 150 8.20 -1.73 4.70
N GLU A 151 8.66 -2.81 4.07
CA GLU A 151 8.16 -4.15 4.35
C GLU A 151 8.37 -4.50 5.82
N ARG A 152 7.34 -5.11 6.43
CA ARG A 152 7.45 -5.70 7.75
C ARG A 152 7.69 -7.19 7.63
N ASN A 153 8.13 -7.94 8.43
CA ASN A 153 8.20 -9.40 8.44
C ASN A 153 8.61 -10.03 7.09
N PRO A 154 9.76 -9.64 6.47
CA PRO A 154 10.21 -10.30 5.26
C PRO A 154 10.43 -11.80 5.53
N GLU A 155 10.00 -12.64 4.58
CA GLU A 155 10.09 -14.09 4.72
C GLU A 155 11.55 -14.55 4.91
N ARG A 156 11.73 -15.53 5.79
CA ARG A 156 12.98 -16.22 6.00
C ARG A 156 13.26 -17.21 4.86
N HIS A 157 14.51 -17.44 4.56
CA HIS A 157 14.88 -18.42 3.56
C HIS A 157 14.86 -19.83 4.17
N LEU A 158 13.94 -20.68 3.69
CA LEU A 158 13.75 -22.04 4.20
C LEU A 158 14.89 -22.97 3.75
N LEU A 159 15.47 -23.70 4.69
CA LEU A 159 16.50 -24.72 4.44
C LEU A 159 15.85 -26.03 4.03
N GLN A 160 15.29 -26.09 2.81
CA GLN A 160 14.49 -27.22 2.34
C GLN A 160 15.23 -28.56 2.36
N ASP A 161 16.52 -28.55 2.01
CA ASP A 161 17.34 -29.78 1.98
C ASP A 161 17.53 -30.34 3.40
N LYS A 162 17.70 -29.46 4.39
CA LYS A 162 17.80 -29.88 5.80
C LYS A 162 16.47 -30.49 6.29
N LEU A 163 15.35 -29.83 5.98
CA LEU A 163 14.01 -30.35 6.34
C LEU A 163 13.77 -31.73 5.75
N ARG A 164 14.10 -31.92 4.45
CA ARG A 164 13.96 -33.23 3.78
C ARG A 164 14.88 -34.28 4.36
N ALA A 165 16.15 -33.95 4.66
CA ALA A 165 17.12 -34.86 5.24
C ALA A 165 16.68 -35.37 6.64
N GLU A 166 15.96 -34.54 7.39
CA GLU A 166 15.42 -34.89 8.71
C GLU A 166 13.99 -35.43 8.66
N GLY A 167 13.52 -35.81 7.45
CA GLY A 167 12.22 -36.46 7.27
C GLY A 167 11.01 -35.54 7.45
N ILE A 168 11.21 -34.23 7.39
CA ILE A 168 10.11 -33.24 7.47
C ILE A 168 9.62 -32.96 6.06
N ALA A 169 8.55 -33.63 5.65
CA ALA A 169 7.97 -33.50 4.33
C ALA A 169 7.39 -32.10 4.06
N PRO A 170 7.35 -31.64 2.79
CA PRO A 170 6.68 -30.38 2.45
C PRO A 170 5.23 -30.35 2.89
N GLY A 171 4.78 -29.21 3.41
CA GLY A 171 3.41 -29.01 3.89
C GLY A 171 3.19 -27.57 4.39
N PRO A 172 1.99 -27.25 4.89
CA PRO A 172 1.65 -25.92 5.40
C PRO A 172 2.62 -25.41 6.47
N HIS A 173 3.15 -26.30 7.31
CA HIS A 173 4.14 -25.99 8.35
C HIS A 173 5.45 -25.39 7.80
N TRP A 174 5.83 -25.67 6.55
CA TRP A 174 6.98 -25.01 5.92
C TRP A 174 6.74 -23.51 5.75
N GLY A 175 5.51 -23.12 5.38
CA GLY A 175 5.12 -21.70 5.29
C GLY A 175 5.12 -21.02 6.66
N ASP A 176 4.78 -21.73 7.72
CA ASP A 176 4.84 -21.20 9.09
C ASP A 176 6.29 -20.98 9.54
N LEU A 177 7.18 -21.92 9.26
CA LEU A 177 8.61 -21.77 9.52
C LEU A 177 9.20 -20.57 8.75
N GLN A 178 8.84 -20.38 7.47
CA GLN A 178 9.28 -19.20 6.68
C GLN A 178 8.82 -17.87 7.30
N LYS A 179 7.68 -17.88 7.97
CA LYS A 179 7.15 -16.69 8.68
C LYS A 179 7.73 -16.52 10.09
N GLY A 180 8.73 -17.34 10.45
CA GLY A 180 9.37 -17.26 11.76
C GLY A 180 8.57 -17.90 12.88
N ARG A 181 7.59 -18.75 12.58
CA ARG A 181 6.77 -19.46 13.57
C ARG A 181 7.28 -20.88 13.78
N ASP A 182 7.48 -21.26 15.04
CA ASP A 182 7.76 -22.64 15.40
C ASP A 182 6.50 -23.50 15.19
N VAL A 183 6.70 -24.76 14.83
CA VAL A 183 5.60 -25.69 14.51
C VAL A 183 5.74 -26.99 15.27
N THR A 184 4.60 -27.62 15.57
CA THR A 184 4.54 -28.98 16.09
C THR A 184 4.06 -29.92 14.99
N LEU A 185 4.86 -30.92 14.65
CA LEU A 185 4.52 -31.91 13.63
C LEU A 185 3.48 -32.91 14.16
N ALA A 186 2.87 -33.65 13.24
CA ALA A 186 1.85 -34.65 13.58
C ALA A 186 2.40 -35.77 14.49
N ASP A 187 3.70 -36.03 14.49
CA ASP A 187 4.39 -37.00 15.34
C ASP A 187 4.79 -36.44 16.73
N GLY A 188 4.41 -35.19 17.03
CA GLY A 188 4.69 -34.49 18.28
C GLY A 188 6.04 -33.80 18.36
N ARG A 189 6.90 -33.89 17.32
CA ARG A 189 8.17 -33.15 17.28
C ARG A 189 7.91 -31.64 17.18
N GLN A 190 8.62 -30.88 18.01
CA GLN A 190 8.69 -29.43 17.89
C GLN A 190 9.84 -29.07 16.95
N VAL A 191 9.56 -28.18 15.99
CA VAL A 191 10.49 -27.71 14.98
C VAL A 191 10.59 -26.20 15.11
N SER A 192 11.77 -25.71 15.49
CA SER A 192 11.99 -24.28 15.59
C SER A 192 12.30 -23.68 14.23
N SER A 193 11.68 -22.54 13.93
CA SER A 193 11.96 -21.80 12.70
C SER A 193 13.43 -21.44 12.58
N ASP A 194 14.11 -21.06 13.67
CA ASP A 194 15.52 -20.66 13.64
C ASP A 194 16.45 -21.78 13.19
N ASP A 195 16.10 -23.03 13.46
CA ASP A 195 16.91 -24.19 13.07
C ASP A 195 16.84 -24.50 11.58
N TYR A 196 15.72 -24.17 10.93
CA TYR A 196 15.42 -24.56 9.54
C TYR A 196 15.26 -23.38 8.58
N THR A 197 15.61 -22.17 9.03
CA THR A 197 15.61 -20.99 8.17
C THR A 197 16.92 -20.21 8.32
N ARG A 198 17.27 -19.46 7.29
CA ARG A 198 18.28 -18.39 7.39
C ARG A 198 17.60 -17.08 7.73
N ALA A 199 18.37 -16.15 8.31
CA ALA A 199 17.89 -14.79 8.55
C ALA A 199 17.21 -14.22 7.30
N PRO A 200 16.10 -13.49 7.47
CA PRO A 200 15.44 -12.87 6.33
C PRO A 200 16.38 -11.86 5.65
N ARG A 201 16.15 -11.63 4.36
CA ARG A 201 16.78 -10.50 3.67
C ARG A 201 16.38 -9.17 4.34
N PRO A 202 17.10 -8.09 4.12
CA PRO A 202 16.66 -6.77 4.57
C PRO A 202 15.25 -6.45 4.03
N PRO A 203 14.42 -5.75 4.81
CA PRO A 203 13.11 -5.29 4.37
C PRO A 203 13.20 -4.47 3.09
N ARG A 204 12.32 -4.71 2.13
CA ARG A 204 12.22 -3.86 0.94
C ARG A 204 11.64 -2.51 1.31
N ARG A 205 12.17 -1.46 0.67
CA ARG A 205 11.69 -0.09 0.82
C ARG A 205 11.36 0.48 -0.55
N LEU A 206 10.16 1.01 -0.69
CA LEU A 206 9.68 1.69 -1.88
C LEU A 206 9.26 3.11 -1.49
N ILE A 207 9.69 4.10 -2.25
CA ILE A 207 9.22 5.47 -2.13
C ILE A 207 8.27 5.76 -3.28
N VAL A 208 7.11 6.31 -2.95
CA VAL A 208 6.15 6.84 -3.92
C VAL A 208 5.98 8.33 -3.63
N ALA A 209 6.50 9.16 -4.51
CA ALA A 209 6.43 10.60 -4.38
C ALA A 209 5.15 11.14 -5.02
N GLY A 210 4.59 12.20 -4.42
CA GLY A 210 3.70 13.11 -5.11
C GLY A 210 4.48 14.11 -5.96
N ASP A 211 3.81 15.19 -6.37
CA ASP A 211 4.39 16.27 -7.15
C ASP A 211 5.51 16.98 -6.37
N ASN A 212 6.65 17.23 -7.01
CA ASN A 212 7.84 17.71 -6.30
C ASN A 212 8.75 18.55 -7.15
N ASP A 213 8.81 19.84 -6.85
CA ASP A 213 9.64 20.83 -7.54
C ASP A 213 11.13 20.77 -7.12
N THR A 214 11.46 19.96 -6.08
CA THR A 214 12.81 19.91 -5.49
C THR A 214 13.23 18.46 -5.24
N PRO A 215 13.73 17.74 -6.27
CA PRO A 215 14.09 16.32 -6.17
C PRO A 215 15.10 16.00 -5.07
N GLU A 216 15.95 16.95 -4.70
CA GLU A 216 17.00 16.82 -3.66
C GLU A 216 16.44 16.47 -2.29
N LEU A 217 15.16 16.79 -2.02
CA LEU A 217 14.47 16.41 -0.77
C LEU A 217 14.40 14.89 -0.58
N LEU A 218 14.49 14.13 -1.67
CA LEU A 218 14.43 12.68 -1.66
C LEU A 218 15.82 11.99 -1.65
N GLU A 219 16.93 12.72 -1.79
CA GLU A 219 18.27 12.11 -1.79
C GLU A 219 18.56 11.31 -0.52
N SER A 220 18.27 11.87 0.65
CA SER A 220 18.48 11.16 1.91
C SER A 220 17.53 9.97 2.12
N PRO A 221 16.21 10.11 1.91
CA PRO A 221 15.29 8.98 1.98
C PRO A 221 15.59 7.85 0.99
N CYS A 222 16.18 8.17 -0.18
CA CYS A 222 16.48 7.18 -1.23
C CYS A 222 17.71 6.33 -0.95
N ARG A 223 18.60 6.71 -0.05
CA ARG A 223 19.87 5.98 0.17
C ARG A 223 19.69 4.50 0.44
N ASP A 224 18.63 4.13 1.18
CA ASP A 224 18.32 2.76 1.55
C ASP A 224 17.05 2.23 0.86
N CYS A 225 16.56 2.88 -0.19
CA CYS A 225 15.39 2.40 -0.92
C CYS A 225 15.78 1.41 -2.03
N HIS A 226 14.86 0.50 -2.36
CA HIS A 226 15.02 -0.47 -3.42
C HIS A 226 14.45 0.04 -4.75
N ALA A 227 13.47 0.93 -4.66
CA ALA A 227 12.88 1.62 -5.80
C ALA A 227 12.25 2.94 -5.34
N MET A 228 12.18 3.89 -6.26
CA MET A 228 11.47 5.15 -6.10
C MET A 228 10.60 5.38 -7.34
N ILE A 229 9.37 5.80 -7.10
CA ILE A 229 8.44 6.29 -8.11
C ILE A 229 8.35 7.79 -7.92
N HIS A 230 8.69 8.55 -8.93
CA HIS A 230 8.72 10.00 -8.95
C HIS A 230 8.13 10.49 -10.28
N GLU A 231 7.51 11.64 -10.26
CA GLU A 231 7.08 12.29 -11.49
C GLU A 231 8.28 12.74 -12.36
N ALA A 232 8.01 13.06 -13.59
CA ALA A 232 8.98 13.57 -14.56
C ALA A 232 8.32 14.66 -15.44
N THR A 233 7.66 15.63 -14.78
CA THR A 233 7.05 16.80 -15.44
C THR A 233 7.97 18.01 -15.43
#